data_d7ab9f62a1bb5a000268ee67e0c22a0e
#
_entry.id   d7ab9f62a1bb5a000268ee67e0c22a0e
#
_cell.length_a   1.000
_cell.length_b   1.000
_cell.length_c   1.000
_cell.angle_alpha   90.00
_cell.angle_beta   90.00
_cell.angle_gamma   90.00
#
_symmetry.space_group_name_H-M   'P 1'
#
loop_
_entity.id
_entity.type
_entity.pdbx_description
1 polymer ?
#
loop_
_entity_poly.entity_id
_entity_poly.type
_entity_poly.pdbx_seq_one_letter_code
_entity_poly.pdbx_strand_id
1 'polypeptide(L)'
;KLLFGARVIPYRGSWLDIEFDHKDIIHCRIDRKKKIPITTFLMAMGIKRDEILSLFYGTETYSLSTKDDKWKVGFNPKNIKTGKLQKSLVNAANGKVAVKQGTKINPAIAKKLFNDGLKNLLLEDDELIGKFIAEDIINEKTGEIYFESSDEITSETIEKIKELKISKIPVLEIDGINIGSFIRDTLRVDKNLSPEEAVVEIYKVLRPGEPPNLETAFEVFNSLFFKS
;
A
#
# COMPACT_ATOMS: atom_id res chain seq x y z
N LYS A 1 -19.51 -2.76 -14.81
CA LYS A 1 -18.11 -2.41 -14.53
C LYS A 1 -17.21 -3.22 -15.46
N LEU A 2 -16.30 -2.57 -16.16
CA LEU A 2 -15.27 -3.27 -16.94
C LEU A 2 -14.25 -3.85 -15.97
N LEU A 3 -14.03 -5.16 -16.02
CA LEU A 3 -13.01 -5.82 -15.20
C LEU A 3 -11.74 -5.97 -16.04
N PHE A 4 -10.62 -5.57 -15.45
CA PHE A 4 -9.31 -5.73 -16.07
C PHE A 4 -8.75 -7.10 -15.74
N GLY A 5 -8.02 -7.69 -16.68
CA GLY A 5 -7.33 -8.94 -16.49
C GLY A 5 -6.10 -9.03 -17.39
N ALA A 6 -5.17 -9.85 -16.98
CA ALA A 6 -3.95 -10.15 -17.73
C ALA A 6 -3.66 -11.64 -17.64
N ARG A 7 -2.96 -12.18 -18.65
CA ARG A 7 -2.52 -13.58 -18.67
C ARG A 7 -1.04 -13.64 -18.97
N VAL A 8 -0.31 -14.39 -18.16
CA VAL A 8 1.09 -14.72 -18.37
C VAL A 8 1.14 -16.14 -18.94
N ILE A 9 1.67 -16.27 -20.13
CA ILE A 9 1.82 -17.55 -20.83
C ILE A 9 3.33 -17.78 -21.01
N PRO A 10 3.96 -18.66 -20.22
CA PRO A 10 5.37 -18.99 -20.39
C PRO A 10 5.59 -19.90 -21.58
N TYR A 11 6.82 -20.01 -22.08
CA TYR A 11 7.19 -21.03 -23.07
C TYR A 11 7.03 -22.45 -22.52
N ARG A 12 7.30 -22.61 -21.20
CA ARG A 12 7.15 -23.86 -20.48
C ARG A 12 6.75 -23.55 -19.03
N GLY A 13 5.79 -24.28 -18.49
CA GLY A 13 5.26 -24.10 -17.15
C GLY A 13 3.77 -23.74 -17.14
N SER A 14 3.27 -23.37 -16.00
CA SER A 14 1.85 -23.09 -15.77
C SER A 14 1.45 -21.70 -16.25
N TRP A 15 0.23 -21.58 -16.73
CA TRP A 15 -0.39 -20.31 -17.07
C TRP A 15 -0.84 -19.59 -15.81
N LEU A 16 -0.67 -18.28 -15.78
CA LEU A 16 -1.12 -17.42 -14.70
C LEU A 16 -2.13 -16.39 -15.23
N ASP A 17 -3.39 -16.53 -14.85
CA ASP A 17 -4.44 -15.55 -15.13
C ASP A 17 -4.57 -14.61 -13.93
N ILE A 18 -4.49 -13.31 -14.16
CA ILE A 18 -4.65 -12.26 -13.16
C ILE A 18 -5.92 -11.49 -13.49
N GLU A 19 -6.83 -11.34 -12.54
CA GLU A 19 -8.12 -10.68 -12.75
C GLU A 19 -8.55 -9.84 -11.55
N PHE A 20 -9.21 -8.71 -11.82
CA PHE A 20 -9.93 -7.96 -10.79
C PHE A 20 -11.32 -8.55 -10.60
N ASP A 21 -11.78 -8.62 -9.37
CA ASP A 21 -13.18 -8.91 -9.08
C ASP A 21 -14.03 -7.63 -8.99
N HIS A 22 -15.32 -7.79 -8.72
CA HIS A 22 -16.27 -6.68 -8.58
C HIS A 22 -16.04 -5.81 -7.33
N LYS A 23 -15.24 -6.30 -6.37
CA LYS A 23 -14.83 -5.59 -5.15
C LYS A 23 -13.45 -4.95 -5.27
N ASP A 24 -12.88 -4.92 -6.47
CA ASP A 24 -11.53 -4.42 -6.74
C ASP A 24 -10.39 -5.22 -6.08
N ILE A 25 -10.67 -6.46 -5.69
CA ILE A 25 -9.66 -7.40 -5.20
C ILE A 25 -9.00 -8.09 -6.39
N ILE A 26 -7.68 -8.20 -6.36
CA ILE A 26 -6.90 -8.84 -7.41
C ILE A 26 -6.70 -10.30 -7.07
N HIS A 27 -7.17 -11.17 -7.97
CA HIS A 27 -7.01 -12.61 -7.87
C HIS A 27 -6.12 -13.15 -8.98
N CYS A 28 -5.54 -14.31 -8.74
CA CYS A 28 -4.90 -15.08 -9.79
C CYS A 28 -5.44 -16.53 -9.82
N ARG A 29 -5.31 -17.15 -11.00
CA ARG A 29 -5.60 -18.57 -11.22
C ARG A 29 -4.38 -19.21 -11.88
N ILE A 30 -3.95 -20.32 -11.34
CA ILE A 30 -2.91 -21.16 -11.92
C ILE A 30 -3.61 -22.23 -12.74
N ASP A 31 -3.29 -22.33 -14.02
CA ASP A 31 -3.88 -23.28 -14.97
C ASP A 31 -5.43 -23.35 -14.90
N ARG A 32 -6.06 -22.18 -14.78
CA ARG A 32 -7.53 -22.01 -14.66
C ARG A 32 -8.15 -22.72 -13.46
N LYS A 33 -7.38 -23.09 -12.45
CA LYS A 33 -7.87 -23.65 -11.18
C LYS A 33 -8.65 -22.60 -10.36
N LYS A 34 -8.99 -22.92 -9.11
CA LYS A 34 -9.66 -21.99 -8.19
C LYS A 34 -8.85 -20.71 -8.02
N LYS A 35 -9.54 -19.57 -7.99
CA LYS A 35 -8.89 -18.26 -7.77
C LYS A 35 -8.39 -18.12 -6.34
N ILE A 36 -7.24 -17.50 -6.21
CA ILE A 36 -6.60 -17.11 -4.96
C ILE A 36 -6.23 -15.63 -5.02
N PRO A 37 -6.04 -14.92 -3.89
CA PRO A 37 -5.49 -13.58 -3.90
C PRO A 37 -4.12 -13.53 -4.60
N ILE A 38 -3.85 -12.48 -5.38
CA ILE A 38 -2.53 -12.34 -6.01
C ILE A 38 -1.41 -12.23 -4.98
N THR A 39 -1.70 -11.70 -3.80
CA THR A 39 -0.77 -11.59 -2.67
C THR A 39 -0.31 -12.96 -2.16
N THR A 40 -1.20 -13.96 -2.16
CA THR A 40 -0.82 -15.37 -1.87
C THR A 40 0.24 -15.86 -2.85
N PHE A 41 0.07 -15.57 -4.15
CA PHE A 41 1.05 -15.95 -5.16
C PHE A 41 2.39 -15.22 -4.96
N LEU A 42 2.36 -13.92 -4.67
CA LEU A 42 3.56 -13.13 -4.38
C LEU A 42 4.31 -13.66 -3.15
N MET A 43 3.59 -14.00 -2.08
CA MET A 43 4.20 -14.61 -0.89
C MET A 43 4.81 -15.99 -1.21
N ALA A 44 4.16 -16.81 -2.01
CA ALA A 44 4.70 -18.10 -2.45
C ALA A 44 6.00 -17.97 -3.26
N MET A 45 6.19 -16.83 -3.94
CA MET A 45 7.45 -16.48 -4.61
C MET A 45 8.55 -16.05 -3.63
N GLY A 46 8.29 -16.02 -2.33
CA GLY A 46 9.24 -15.66 -1.28
C GLY A 46 9.19 -14.19 -0.85
N ILE A 47 8.24 -13.39 -1.36
CA ILE A 47 8.08 -12.00 -0.94
C ILE A 47 7.33 -11.97 0.39
N LYS A 48 7.90 -11.35 1.40
CA LYS A 48 7.24 -11.23 2.69
C LYS A 48 6.03 -10.30 2.63
N ARG A 49 5.09 -10.52 3.54
CA ARG A 49 3.82 -9.76 3.58
C ARG A 49 4.03 -8.26 3.73
N ASP A 50 4.97 -7.84 4.56
CA ASP A 50 5.36 -6.46 4.80
C ASP A 50 6.08 -5.84 3.59
N GLU A 51 6.82 -6.64 2.81
CA GLU A 51 7.52 -6.19 1.61
C GLU A 51 6.57 -5.95 0.43
N ILE A 52 5.40 -6.62 0.37
CA ILE A 52 4.45 -6.47 -0.75
C ILE A 52 4.02 -5.01 -0.91
N LEU A 53 3.70 -4.31 0.18
CA LEU A 53 3.26 -2.92 0.10
C LEU A 53 4.33 -2.01 -0.49
N SER A 54 5.59 -2.19 -0.10
CA SER A 54 6.72 -1.38 -0.57
C SER A 54 7.08 -1.62 -2.05
N LEU A 55 6.68 -2.78 -2.61
CA LEU A 55 6.86 -3.07 -4.03
C LEU A 55 5.91 -2.27 -4.94
N PHE A 56 4.72 -1.95 -4.45
CA PHE A 56 3.68 -1.32 -5.25
C PHE A 56 3.43 0.14 -4.90
N TYR A 57 3.81 0.57 -3.69
CA TYR A 57 3.53 1.91 -3.19
C TYR A 57 4.79 2.60 -2.70
N GLY A 58 4.90 3.90 -2.95
CA GLY A 58 5.82 4.76 -2.23
C GLY A 58 5.36 4.98 -0.79
N THR A 59 6.26 5.48 0.04
CA THR A 59 5.97 5.82 1.44
C THR A 59 6.31 7.28 1.69
N GLU A 60 5.38 8.02 2.28
CA GLU A 60 5.56 9.36 2.78
C GLU A 60 5.57 9.36 4.32
N THR A 61 6.50 10.08 4.92
CA THR A 61 6.56 10.22 6.39
C THR A 61 5.84 11.49 6.81
N TYR A 62 4.80 11.33 7.63
CA TYR A 62 4.09 12.41 8.28
C TYR A 62 4.65 12.60 9.68
N SER A 63 5.01 13.83 10.02
CA SER A 63 5.56 14.18 11.34
C SER A 63 4.60 15.07 12.08
N LEU A 64 4.24 14.70 13.33
CA LEU A 64 3.37 15.49 14.18
C LEU A 64 4.16 16.68 14.79
N SER A 65 3.69 17.89 14.55
CA SER A 65 4.23 19.10 15.17
C SER A 65 3.63 19.27 16.56
N THR A 66 4.46 19.22 17.58
CA THR A 66 4.03 19.41 18.97
C THR A 66 3.60 20.84 19.30
N LYS A 67 3.94 21.82 18.44
CA LYS A 67 3.59 23.23 18.66
C LYS A 67 2.18 23.56 18.19
N ASP A 68 1.79 23.01 17.04
CA ASP A 68 0.56 23.40 16.34
C ASP A 68 -0.46 22.27 16.30
N ASP A 69 -0.13 21.10 16.84
CA ASP A 69 -0.92 19.87 16.79
C ASP A 69 -1.36 19.50 15.35
N LYS A 70 -0.48 19.79 14.39
CA LYS A 70 -0.67 19.57 12.94
C LYS A 70 0.38 18.66 12.37
N TRP A 71 0.08 18.10 11.21
CA TRP A 71 0.96 17.19 10.51
C TRP A 71 1.83 17.90 9.48
N LYS A 72 3.10 17.52 9.42
CA LYS A 72 4.06 18.00 8.45
C LYS A 72 4.45 16.86 7.53
N VAL A 73 4.35 17.11 6.20
CA VAL A 73 4.77 16.17 5.14
C VAL A 73 5.62 16.88 4.12
N GLY A 74 6.50 16.14 3.44
CA GLY A 74 7.30 16.68 2.32
C GLY A 74 6.43 17.11 1.15
N PHE A 75 6.71 18.27 0.57
CA PHE A 75 6.04 18.69 -0.66
C PHE A 75 6.77 18.13 -1.88
N ASN A 76 6.11 17.24 -2.61
CA ASN A 76 6.64 16.67 -3.85
C ASN A 76 5.91 17.25 -5.05
N PRO A 77 6.57 18.12 -5.87
CA PRO A 77 5.94 18.71 -7.06
C PRO A 77 5.48 17.69 -8.10
N LYS A 78 6.07 16.49 -8.12
CA LYS A 78 5.71 15.44 -9.08
C LYS A 78 4.33 14.83 -8.80
N ASN A 79 3.88 14.88 -7.55
CA ASN A 79 2.57 14.38 -7.13
C ASN A 79 1.45 15.37 -7.46
N ILE A 80 1.79 16.61 -7.83
CA ILE A 80 0.80 17.63 -8.20
C ILE A 80 0.39 17.46 -9.66
N LYS A 81 -0.92 17.33 -9.86
CA LYS A 81 -1.53 17.24 -11.20
C LYS A 81 -2.17 18.56 -11.60
N THR A 82 -2.36 18.70 -12.91
CA THR A 82 -3.07 19.87 -13.45
C THR A 82 -4.53 19.85 -13.02
N GLY A 83 -4.95 20.85 -12.25
CA GLY A 83 -6.33 20.94 -11.76
C GLY A 83 -6.52 22.08 -10.78
N LYS A 84 -7.73 22.15 -10.21
CA LYS A 84 -8.03 23.06 -9.09
C LYS A 84 -7.70 22.36 -7.79
N LEU A 85 -7.01 23.06 -6.90
CA LEU A 85 -6.71 22.55 -5.55
C LEU A 85 -8.01 22.36 -4.77
N GLN A 86 -8.17 21.17 -4.19
CA GLN A 86 -9.31 20.87 -3.32
C GLN A 86 -9.14 21.49 -1.92
N LYS A 87 -7.91 21.69 -1.48
CA LYS A 87 -7.55 22.34 -0.21
C LYS A 87 -6.39 23.32 -0.42
N SER A 88 -6.23 24.29 0.48
CA SER A 88 -5.13 25.23 0.43
C SER A 88 -3.81 24.55 0.78
N LEU A 89 -2.73 24.89 0.08
CA LEU A 89 -1.38 24.45 0.45
C LEU A 89 -0.81 25.40 1.51
N VAL A 90 -0.55 24.89 2.70
CA VAL A 90 0.02 25.65 3.81
C VAL A 90 1.48 25.29 3.99
N ASN A 91 2.35 26.30 4.02
CA ASN A 91 3.79 26.09 4.21
C ASN A 91 4.09 25.77 5.68
N ALA A 92 4.67 24.61 5.95
CA ALA A 92 5.01 24.18 7.31
C ALA A 92 6.12 24.99 7.98
N ALA A 93 6.90 25.76 7.20
CA ALA A 93 7.99 26.58 7.75
C ALA A 93 7.48 27.85 8.46
N ASN A 94 6.36 28.43 8.00
CA ASN A 94 5.85 29.70 8.48
C ASN A 94 4.33 29.72 8.78
N GLY A 95 3.62 28.60 8.56
CA GLY A 95 2.17 28.49 8.76
C GLY A 95 1.31 29.31 7.78
N LYS A 96 1.91 29.91 6.75
CA LYS A 96 1.18 30.75 5.78
C LYS A 96 0.64 29.92 4.63
N VAL A 97 -0.49 30.34 4.09
CA VAL A 97 -1.08 29.76 2.88
C VAL A 97 -0.21 30.15 1.68
N ALA A 98 0.43 29.14 1.08
CA ALA A 98 1.23 29.29 -0.13
C ALA A 98 0.36 29.36 -1.39
N VAL A 99 -0.70 28.55 -1.45
CA VAL A 99 -1.68 28.53 -2.53
C VAL A 99 -3.07 28.30 -1.96
N LYS A 100 -4.04 29.13 -2.33
CA LYS A 100 -5.42 29.02 -1.84
C LYS A 100 -6.20 27.88 -2.55
N GLN A 101 -7.13 27.29 -1.82
CA GLN A 101 -8.14 26.37 -2.36
C GLN A 101 -8.81 26.97 -3.63
N GLY A 102 -9.12 26.11 -4.60
CA GLY A 102 -9.76 26.49 -5.87
C GLY A 102 -8.81 27.09 -6.91
N THR A 103 -7.57 27.40 -6.53
CA THR A 103 -6.54 27.90 -7.48
C THR A 103 -6.14 26.78 -8.43
N LYS A 104 -6.02 27.08 -9.73
CA LYS A 104 -5.47 26.15 -10.70
C LYS A 104 -3.97 25.99 -10.48
N ILE A 105 -3.54 24.75 -10.34
CA ILE A 105 -2.13 24.37 -10.21
C ILE A 105 -1.76 23.36 -11.29
N ASN A 106 -0.50 23.32 -11.66
CA ASN A 106 0.07 22.32 -12.55
C ASN A 106 1.50 21.98 -12.08
N PRO A 107 2.13 20.94 -12.63
CA PRO A 107 3.47 20.53 -12.22
C PRO A 107 4.53 21.62 -12.36
N ALA A 108 4.41 22.53 -13.34
CA ALA A 108 5.35 23.63 -13.52
C ALA A 108 5.24 24.66 -12.38
N ILE A 109 4.01 25.02 -11.99
CA ILE A 109 3.76 25.91 -10.84
C ILE A 109 4.23 25.24 -9.55
N ALA A 110 3.95 23.95 -9.37
CA ALA A 110 4.40 23.19 -8.20
C ALA A 110 5.93 23.17 -8.09
N LYS A 111 6.64 22.94 -9.20
CA LYS A 111 8.10 22.98 -9.25
C LYS A 111 8.64 24.37 -8.90
N LYS A 112 7.99 25.44 -9.38
CA LYS A 112 8.35 26.81 -9.00
C LYS A 112 8.17 27.03 -7.50
N LEU A 113 7.03 26.68 -6.93
CA LEU A 113 6.79 26.79 -5.48
C LEU A 113 7.82 26.03 -4.65
N PHE A 114 8.22 24.84 -5.10
CA PHE A 114 9.26 24.05 -4.45
C PHE A 114 10.63 24.76 -4.48
N ASN A 115 10.98 25.38 -5.62
CA ASN A 115 12.22 26.15 -5.77
C ASN A 115 12.20 27.44 -4.94
N ASP A 116 11.02 28.07 -4.82
CA ASP A 116 10.78 29.27 -4.03
C ASP A 116 10.73 29.00 -2.50
N GLY A 117 10.97 27.73 -2.08
CA GLY A 117 11.13 27.36 -0.67
C GLY A 117 9.97 26.60 -0.04
N LEU A 118 8.93 26.24 -0.78
CA LEU A 118 7.88 25.36 -0.28
C LEU A 118 8.37 23.89 -0.25
N LYS A 119 9.02 23.49 0.84
CA LYS A 119 9.60 22.16 0.99
C LYS A 119 8.69 21.19 1.74
N ASN A 120 7.89 21.71 2.66
CA ASN A 120 7.00 20.91 3.48
C ASN A 120 5.62 21.57 3.59
N LEU A 121 4.60 20.76 3.64
CA LEU A 121 3.22 21.18 3.86
C LEU A 121 2.80 20.93 5.31
N LEU A 122 1.92 21.77 5.81
CA LEU A 122 1.22 21.62 7.07
C LEU A 122 -0.20 21.19 6.80
N LEU A 123 -0.61 20.08 7.41
CA LEU A 123 -1.89 19.42 7.19
C LEU A 123 -2.66 19.29 8.51
N GLU A 124 -3.98 19.27 8.40
CA GLU A 124 -4.89 18.99 9.52
C GLU A 124 -5.14 17.47 9.62
N ASP A 125 -5.70 17.04 10.76
CA ASP A 125 -6.02 15.64 11.03
C ASP A 125 -6.92 15.01 9.97
N ASP A 126 -7.91 15.75 9.47
CA ASP A 126 -8.87 15.29 8.46
C ASP A 126 -8.22 14.95 7.11
N GLU A 127 -7.02 15.44 6.86
CA GLU A 127 -6.27 15.14 5.63
C GLU A 127 -5.52 13.81 5.69
N LEU A 128 -5.38 13.23 6.88
CA LEU A 128 -4.80 11.90 7.09
C LEU A 128 -5.87 10.80 7.14
N ILE A 129 -7.10 11.14 7.49
CA ILE A 129 -8.20 10.18 7.55
C ILE A 129 -8.41 9.53 6.17
N GLY A 130 -8.51 8.20 6.15
CA GLY A 130 -8.66 7.41 4.93
C GLY A 130 -7.34 7.09 4.22
N LYS A 131 -6.19 7.54 4.73
CA LYS A 131 -4.87 7.08 4.30
C LYS A 131 -4.49 5.77 5.00
N PHE A 132 -3.41 5.14 4.56
CA PHE A 132 -3.02 3.82 5.05
C PHE A 132 -1.59 3.84 5.59
N ILE A 133 -1.38 3.18 6.72
CA ILE A 133 -0.07 3.00 7.35
C ILE A 133 0.80 2.10 6.46
N ALA A 134 2.03 2.52 6.20
CA ALA A 134 2.94 1.80 5.30
C ALA A 134 3.70 0.67 6.00
N GLU A 135 4.07 0.85 7.26
CA GLU A 135 4.90 -0.07 8.04
C GLU A 135 4.34 -0.20 9.45
N ASP A 136 4.61 -1.32 10.12
CA ASP A 136 4.19 -1.53 11.50
C ASP A 136 4.76 -0.45 12.42
N ILE A 137 3.90 0.17 13.21
CA ILE A 137 4.31 1.13 14.23
C ILE A 137 4.40 0.38 15.55
N ILE A 138 5.63 0.21 16.03
CA ILE A 138 5.95 -0.58 17.20
C ILE A 138 6.48 0.28 18.35
N ASN A 139 6.25 -0.17 19.57
CA ASN A 139 6.94 0.34 20.74
C ASN A 139 8.38 -0.20 20.75
N GLU A 140 9.36 0.66 20.54
CA GLU A 140 10.77 0.26 20.48
C GLU A 140 11.28 -0.40 21.78
N LYS A 141 10.62 -0.14 22.93
CA LYS A 141 11.03 -0.68 24.23
C LYS A 141 10.39 -2.02 24.55
N THR A 142 9.14 -2.23 24.17
CA THR A 142 8.37 -3.44 24.51
C THR A 142 8.20 -4.38 23.33
N GLY A 143 8.41 -3.92 22.09
CA GLY A 143 8.11 -4.66 20.86
C GLY A 143 6.61 -4.76 20.55
N GLU A 144 5.76 -4.12 21.33
CA GLU A 144 4.32 -4.11 21.11
C GLU A 144 3.98 -3.36 19.82
N ILE A 145 3.16 -3.99 18.96
CA ILE A 145 2.65 -3.36 17.73
C ILE A 145 1.46 -2.49 18.10
N TYR A 146 1.58 -1.19 17.89
CA TYR A 146 0.50 -0.24 18.08
C TYR A 146 -0.47 -0.20 16.90
N PHE A 147 0.08 -0.21 15.68
CA PHE A 147 -0.65 -0.24 14.43
C PHE A 147 0.08 -1.13 13.43
N GLU A 148 -0.66 -1.90 12.68
CA GLU A 148 -0.09 -2.76 11.63
C GLU A 148 0.02 -2.03 10.29
N SER A 149 0.96 -2.46 9.47
CA SER A 149 1.04 -2.04 8.07
C SER A 149 -0.29 -2.34 7.35
N SER A 150 -0.67 -1.50 6.43
CA SER A 150 -1.97 -1.51 5.74
C SER A 150 -3.19 -1.07 6.56
N ASP A 151 -3.07 -0.74 7.84
CA ASP A 151 -4.18 -0.20 8.62
C ASP A 151 -4.63 1.15 8.06
N GLU A 152 -5.95 1.37 8.04
CA GLU A 152 -6.53 2.65 7.67
C GLU A 152 -6.44 3.64 8.83
N ILE A 153 -6.02 4.84 8.52
CA ILE A 153 -5.97 5.94 9.50
C ILE A 153 -7.39 6.48 9.69
N THR A 154 -7.94 6.26 10.85
CA THR A 154 -9.23 6.78 11.30
C THR A 154 -9.03 7.90 12.32
N SER A 155 -10.11 8.59 12.71
CA SER A 155 -10.06 9.57 13.80
C SER A 155 -9.54 8.95 15.09
N GLU A 156 -9.97 7.73 15.43
CA GLU A 156 -9.51 6.99 16.60
C GLU A 156 -8.02 6.66 16.53
N THR A 157 -7.54 6.30 15.32
CA THR A 157 -6.11 6.07 15.07
C THR A 157 -5.29 7.32 15.37
N ILE A 158 -5.75 8.50 14.91
CA ILE A 158 -5.06 9.77 15.15
C ILE A 158 -5.04 10.12 16.63
N GLU A 159 -6.15 9.98 17.36
CA GLU A 159 -6.22 10.21 18.80
C GLU A 159 -5.22 9.32 19.54
N LYS A 160 -5.18 8.03 19.24
CA LYS A 160 -4.24 7.08 19.84
C LYS A 160 -2.78 7.40 19.52
N ILE A 161 -2.47 7.85 18.29
CA ILE A 161 -1.13 8.30 17.90
C ILE A 161 -0.70 9.49 18.75
N LYS A 162 -1.60 10.45 18.99
CA LYS A 162 -1.34 11.64 19.83
C LYS A 162 -1.17 11.27 21.30
N GLU A 163 -2.01 10.39 21.85
CA GLU A 163 -1.89 9.87 23.22
C GLU A 163 -0.55 9.16 23.46
N LEU A 164 -0.14 8.31 22.53
CA LEU A 164 1.12 7.58 22.57
C LEU A 164 2.35 8.45 22.25
N LYS A 165 2.13 9.72 21.88
CA LYS A 165 3.17 10.67 21.48
C LYS A 165 4.06 10.17 20.35
N ILE A 166 3.46 9.46 19.42
CA ILE A 166 4.14 8.99 18.22
C ILE A 166 4.39 10.20 17.31
N SER A 167 5.64 10.53 17.11
CA SER A 167 6.03 11.77 16.40
C SER A 167 6.04 11.62 14.88
N LYS A 168 6.14 10.39 14.36
CA LYS A 168 6.23 10.12 12.92
C LYS A 168 5.42 8.90 12.57
N ILE A 169 4.73 8.97 11.43
CA ILE A 169 4.00 7.84 10.86
C ILE A 169 4.36 7.67 9.39
N PRO A 170 4.72 6.46 8.96
CA PRO A 170 4.88 6.13 7.55
C PRO A 170 3.51 5.88 6.92
N VAL A 171 3.23 6.52 5.80
CA VAL A 171 1.94 6.45 5.11
C VAL A 171 2.14 6.06 3.66
N LEU A 172 1.31 5.17 3.14
CA LEU A 172 1.35 4.75 1.73
C LEU A 172 0.96 5.91 0.80
N GLU A 173 1.71 6.07 -0.29
CA GLU A 173 1.38 6.99 -1.37
C GLU A 173 0.23 6.44 -2.23
N ILE A 174 -0.99 6.54 -1.73
CA ILE A 174 -2.22 6.17 -2.42
C ILE A 174 -3.07 7.42 -2.59
N ASP A 175 -3.35 7.81 -3.83
CA ASP A 175 -4.13 9.03 -4.14
C ASP A 175 -5.59 8.74 -4.55
N GLY A 176 -5.95 7.47 -4.68
CA GLY A 176 -7.29 7.02 -5.07
C GLY A 176 -7.68 7.33 -6.53
N ILE A 177 -6.83 8.03 -7.28
CA ILE A 177 -7.10 8.44 -8.67
C ILE A 177 -6.18 7.70 -9.64
N ASN A 178 -4.88 7.70 -9.39
CA ASN A 178 -3.88 7.05 -10.25
C ASN A 178 -3.26 5.85 -9.58
N ILE A 179 -3.10 5.93 -8.27
CA ILE A 179 -2.60 4.85 -7.43
C ILE A 179 -3.76 4.47 -6.51
N GLY A 180 -4.42 3.36 -6.83
CA GLY A 180 -5.51 2.80 -6.05
C GLY A 180 -4.99 1.87 -4.96
N SER A 181 -5.87 1.56 -3.99
CA SER A 181 -5.55 0.70 -2.85
C SER A 181 -5.63 -0.81 -3.15
N PHE A 182 -5.69 -1.21 -4.42
CA PHE A 182 -6.04 -2.56 -4.86
C PHE A 182 -5.17 -3.67 -4.25
N ILE A 183 -3.84 -3.51 -4.23
CA ILE A 183 -2.93 -4.48 -3.61
C ILE A 183 -3.07 -4.47 -2.08
N ARG A 184 -3.21 -3.30 -1.48
CA ARG A 184 -3.45 -3.16 -0.04
C ARG A 184 -4.75 -3.88 0.36
N ASP A 185 -5.83 -3.65 -0.39
CA ASP A 185 -7.13 -4.26 -0.11
C ASP A 185 -7.10 -5.79 -0.33
N THR A 186 -6.38 -6.23 -1.35
CA THR A 186 -6.14 -7.66 -1.60
C THR A 186 -5.36 -8.30 -0.45
N LEU A 187 -4.32 -7.61 0.05
CA LEU A 187 -3.52 -8.09 1.18
C LEU A 187 -4.35 -8.22 2.47
N ARG A 188 -5.32 -7.32 2.67
CA ARG A 188 -6.24 -7.36 3.83
C ARG A 188 -7.20 -8.55 3.81
N VAL A 189 -7.63 -9.00 2.65
CA VAL A 189 -8.51 -10.19 2.52
C VAL A 189 -7.74 -11.50 2.47
N ASP A 190 -6.42 -11.44 2.23
CA ASP A 190 -5.55 -12.61 2.24
C ASP A 190 -5.30 -13.08 3.67
N LYS A 191 -5.60 -14.37 3.91
CA LYS A 191 -5.47 -14.98 5.23
C LYS A 191 -4.08 -15.53 5.51
N ASN A 192 -3.24 -15.66 4.48
CA ASN A 192 -1.89 -16.17 4.63
C ASN A 192 -0.99 -15.09 5.24
N LEU A 193 -0.20 -15.48 6.22
CA LEU A 193 0.69 -14.58 6.94
C LEU A 193 2.17 -14.78 6.55
N SER A 194 2.48 -15.91 5.91
CA SER A 194 3.85 -16.26 5.56
C SER A 194 3.95 -16.90 4.17
N PRO A 195 5.15 -16.93 3.55
CA PRO A 195 5.41 -17.66 2.31
C PRO A 195 5.06 -19.15 2.40
N GLU A 196 5.32 -19.78 3.55
CA GLU A 196 5.04 -21.19 3.80
C GLU A 196 3.54 -21.48 3.73
N GLU A 197 2.73 -20.65 4.40
CA GLU A 197 1.26 -20.78 4.36
C GLU A 197 0.74 -20.55 2.93
N ALA A 198 1.29 -19.59 2.22
CA ALA A 198 0.92 -19.28 0.85
C ALA A 198 1.19 -20.45 -0.12
N VAL A 199 2.36 -21.07 -0.01
CA VAL A 199 2.71 -22.24 -0.84
C VAL A 199 1.80 -23.44 -0.54
N VAL A 200 1.48 -23.68 0.74
CA VAL A 200 0.55 -24.71 1.15
C VAL A 200 -0.86 -24.46 0.62
N GLU A 201 -1.33 -23.21 0.66
CA GLU A 201 -2.64 -22.85 0.09
C GLU A 201 -2.69 -23.08 -1.44
N ILE A 202 -1.65 -22.73 -2.16
CA ILE A 202 -1.52 -23.00 -3.59
C ILE A 202 -1.52 -24.50 -3.86
N TYR A 203 -0.78 -25.28 -3.06
CA TYR A 203 -0.76 -26.74 -3.18
C TYR A 203 -2.17 -27.34 -3.05
N LYS A 204 -2.94 -26.93 -2.05
CA LYS A 204 -4.34 -27.38 -1.86
C LYS A 204 -5.22 -27.04 -3.06
N VAL A 205 -4.99 -25.92 -3.72
CA VAL A 205 -5.75 -25.54 -4.92
C VAL A 205 -5.35 -26.40 -6.12
N LEU A 206 -4.07 -26.72 -6.25
CA LEU A 206 -3.54 -27.50 -7.37
C LEU A 206 -3.85 -28.99 -7.23
N ARG A 207 -3.80 -29.53 -6.01
CA ARG A 207 -4.02 -30.94 -5.67
C ARG A 207 -5.07 -31.10 -4.57
N PRO A 208 -6.35 -30.87 -4.89
CA PRO A 208 -7.42 -30.98 -3.92
C PRO A 208 -7.54 -32.43 -3.42
N GLY A 209 -7.66 -32.58 -2.09
CA GLY A 209 -7.79 -33.86 -1.42
C GLY A 209 -6.47 -34.54 -0.99
N GLU A 210 -5.31 -34.02 -1.43
CA GLU A 210 -4.02 -34.48 -0.93
C GLU A 210 -3.63 -33.73 0.34
N PRO A 211 -3.16 -34.39 1.40
CA PRO A 211 -2.67 -33.71 2.59
C PRO A 211 -1.40 -32.92 2.24
N PRO A 212 -1.35 -31.63 2.58
CA PRO A 212 -0.21 -30.78 2.24
C PRO A 212 1.02 -31.13 3.09
N ASN A 213 2.15 -31.34 2.43
CA ASN A 213 3.48 -31.35 3.02
C ASN A 213 4.25 -30.14 2.49
N LEU A 214 4.91 -29.41 3.37
CA LEU A 214 5.58 -28.16 3.01
C LEU A 214 6.68 -28.35 1.94
N GLU A 215 7.52 -29.35 2.07
CA GLU A 215 8.57 -29.67 1.08
C GLU A 215 7.97 -29.98 -0.29
N THR A 216 6.99 -30.87 -0.32
CA THR A 216 6.29 -31.22 -1.56
C THR A 216 5.56 -30.03 -2.18
N ALA A 217 4.99 -29.16 -1.36
CA ALA A 217 4.33 -27.96 -1.83
C ALA A 217 5.32 -26.99 -2.49
N PHE A 218 6.49 -26.77 -1.89
CA PHE A 218 7.57 -25.99 -2.49
C PHE A 218 8.10 -26.60 -3.78
N GLU A 219 8.32 -27.93 -3.81
CA GLU A 219 8.77 -28.61 -5.02
C GLU A 219 7.79 -28.47 -6.18
N VAL A 220 6.49 -28.66 -5.91
CA VAL A 220 5.42 -28.49 -6.91
C VAL A 220 5.41 -27.05 -7.42
N PHE A 221 5.39 -26.06 -6.52
CA PHE A 221 5.39 -24.65 -6.91
C PHE A 221 6.62 -24.28 -7.75
N ASN A 222 7.81 -24.68 -7.32
CA ASN A 222 9.04 -24.44 -8.05
C ASN A 222 9.07 -25.12 -9.44
N SER A 223 8.51 -26.32 -9.53
CA SER A 223 8.44 -27.04 -10.81
C SER A 223 7.55 -26.36 -11.84
N LEU A 224 6.54 -25.61 -11.38
CA LEU A 224 5.59 -24.91 -12.26
C LEU A 224 6.12 -23.57 -12.79
N PHE A 225 6.94 -22.88 -12.00
CA PHE A 225 7.31 -21.49 -12.29
C PHE A 225 8.82 -21.25 -12.44
N PHE A 226 9.69 -22.10 -11.89
CA PHE A 226 11.14 -21.84 -11.81
C PHE A 226 12.03 -22.96 -12.38
N LYS A 227 11.52 -24.15 -12.57
CA LYS A 227 12.28 -25.23 -13.25
C LYS A 227 11.97 -25.22 -14.73
N SER A 228 12.96 -24.79 -15.51
CA SER A 228 12.97 -24.91 -16.98
C SER A 228 13.39 -26.32 -17.43
#